data_ad7a6afeb32cf320fd63daf9a6aad64c
#
_entry.id   ad7a6afeb32cf320fd63daf9a6aad64c
#
_cell.length_a   1.000
_cell.length_b   1.000
_cell.length_c   1.000
_cell.angle_alpha   90.00
_cell.angle_beta   90.00
_cell.angle_gamma   90.00
#
_symmetry.space_group_name_H-M   'P 1'
#
loop_
_entity.id
_entity.type
_entity.pdbx_description
1 polymer ?
#
loop_
_entity_poly.entity_id
_entity_poly.type
_entity_poly.pdbx_seq_one_letter_code
_entity_poly.pdbx_strand_id
1 'polypeptide(L)'
;MPPVDADLRSKLTRPRRGLRLYAAERHRELASAVLELTSIALSEDPHVLATRWRELDEALRDHMAAEEDLIIPAYQLSEPEQADELRTEHARIRGHLDEIGVDVRGHTLDATRMARLVELLQAHEQREDTSLYPWAERNLPLVTRRQLFARISHWLRGRTTARASSSDD
;
A
#
# COMPACT_ATOMS: atom_id res chain seq x y z
N MET A 1 36.86 -6.44 26.41
CA MET A 1 35.92 -6.01 25.38
C MET A 1 34.91 -7.13 25.16
N PRO A 2 33.61 -6.92 25.38
CA PRO A 2 32.61 -7.93 25.07
C PRO A 2 32.42 -8.03 23.54
N PRO A 3 32.10 -9.22 22.99
CA PRO A 3 31.88 -9.39 21.56
C PRO A 3 30.64 -8.65 21.13
N VAL A 4 30.76 -7.83 20.10
CA VAL A 4 29.64 -7.12 19.45
C VAL A 4 28.73 -8.16 18.82
N ASP A 5 27.49 -8.10 19.26
CA ASP A 5 26.36 -8.98 18.99
C ASP A 5 26.25 -9.39 17.50
N ALA A 6 26.49 -10.66 17.20
CA ALA A 6 26.37 -11.26 15.88
C ALA A 6 24.92 -11.21 15.36
N ASP A 7 23.91 -11.08 16.25
CA ASP A 7 22.49 -11.00 15.94
C ASP A 7 22.11 -9.65 15.32
N LEU A 8 22.81 -8.55 15.68
CA LEU A 8 22.61 -7.24 15.06
C LEU A 8 23.11 -7.21 13.61
N ARG A 9 24.15 -7.97 13.27
CA ARG A 9 24.64 -8.07 11.89
C ARG A 9 23.72 -8.90 11.00
N SER A 10 23.09 -9.95 11.54
CA SER A 10 22.11 -10.78 10.83
C SER A 10 20.83 -10.02 10.46
N LYS A 11 20.39 -9.08 11.30
CA LYS A 11 19.22 -8.23 11.03
C LYS A 11 19.48 -7.12 10.01
N LEU A 12 20.75 -6.81 9.72
CA LEU A 12 21.17 -5.79 8.74
C LEU A 12 21.42 -6.37 7.33
N THR A 13 21.46 -7.70 7.18
CA THR A 13 21.66 -8.40 5.91
C THR A 13 20.38 -8.99 5.32
N ARG A 14 19.24 -8.26 5.38
CA ARG A 14 18.13 -8.59 4.49
C ARG A 14 18.56 -8.33 3.05
N PRO A 15 18.28 -9.27 2.11
CA PRO A 15 18.71 -9.15 0.75
C PRO A 15 18.23 -7.81 0.18
N ARG A 16 19.08 -7.20 -0.65
CA ARG A 16 18.81 -5.99 -1.43
C ARG A 16 17.70 -6.28 -2.44
N ARG A 17 16.46 -6.48 -2.00
CA ARG A 17 15.32 -6.42 -2.91
C ARG A 17 15.27 -4.98 -3.41
N GLY A 18 15.33 -4.79 -4.72
CA GLY A 18 15.19 -3.47 -5.33
C GLY A 18 13.85 -2.86 -4.96
N LEU A 19 13.75 -1.54 -4.99
CA LEU A 19 12.52 -0.82 -4.67
C LEU A 19 11.33 -1.31 -5.52
N ARG A 20 11.57 -1.59 -6.80
CA ARG A 20 10.56 -2.14 -7.73
C ARG A 20 9.97 -3.48 -7.28
N LEU A 21 10.81 -4.42 -6.85
CA LEU A 21 10.32 -5.73 -6.39
C LEU A 21 9.50 -5.60 -5.11
N TYR A 22 9.89 -4.68 -4.25
CA TYR A 22 9.15 -4.40 -3.02
C TYR A 22 7.79 -3.75 -3.32
N ALA A 23 7.75 -2.74 -4.20
CA ALA A 23 6.52 -2.11 -4.63
C ALA A 23 5.55 -3.12 -5.25
N ALA A 24 6.01 -3.93 -6.20
CA ALA A 24 5.21 -4.98 -6.84
C ALA A 24 4.69 -6.04 -5.84
N GLU A 25 5.45 -6.36 -4.78
CA GLU A 25 4.98 -7.23 -3.70
C GLU A 25 3.85 -6.54 -2.91
N ARG A 26 4.01 -5.25 -2.64
CA ARG A 26 3.04 -4.44 -1.92
C ARG A 26 1.73 -4.28 -2.68
N HIS A 27 1.79 -3.99 -3.97
CA HIS A 27 0.61 -3.90 -4.83
C HIS A 27 -0.19 -5.21 -4.85
N ARG A 28 0.49 -6.35 -4.96
CA ARG A 28 -0.18 -7.66 -4.89
C ARG A 28 -0.90 -7.91 -3.55
N GLU A 29 -0.35 -7.42 -2.44
CA GLU A 29 -0.98 -7.55 -1.13
C GLU A 29 -2.21 -6.65 -1.01
N LEU A 30 -2.15 -5.42 -1.50
CA LEU A 30 -3.29 -4.52 -1.57
C LEU A 30 -4.40 -5.09 -2.46
N ALA A 31 -4.06 -5.59 -3.65
CA ALA A 31 -5.00 -6.25 -4.55
C ALA A 31 -5.67 -7.48 -3.88
N SER A 32 -4.90 -8.29 -3.15
CA SER A 32 -5.43 -9.43 -2.39
C SER A 32 -6.41 -8.98 -1.29
N ALA A 33 -6.10 -7.87 -0.60
CA ALA A 33 -6.99 -7.33 0.43
C ALA A 33 -8.31 -6.80 -0.15
N VAL A 34 -8.28 -6.18 -1.33
CA VAL A 34 -9.49 -5.75 -2.05
C VAL A 34 -10.37 -6.93 -2.45
N LEU A 35 -9.77 -8.01 -2.96
CA LEU A 35 -10.51 -9.24 -3.30
C LEU A 35 -11.12 -9.91 -2.06
N GLU A 36 -10.38 -9.97 -0.96
CA GLU A 36 -10.88 -10.48 0.33
C GLU A 36 -12.10 -9.67 0.80
N LEU A 37 -12.02 -8.34 0.72
CA LEU A 37 -13.14 -7.45 1.08
C LEU A 37 -14.36 -7.66 0.21
N THR A 38 -14.19 -7.85 -1.09
CA THR A 38 -15.30 -8.15 -1.99
C THR A 38 -16.01 -9.46 -1.60
N SER A 39 -15.23 -10.47 -1.18
CA SER A 39 -15.78 -11.73 -0.67
C SER A 39 -16.53 -11.54 0.65
N ILE A 40 -15.98 -10.76 1.58
CA ILE A 40 -16.61 -10.48 2.89
C ILE A 40 -17.87 -9.64 2.74
N ALA A 41 -17.91 -8.69 1.81
CA ALA A 41 -19.12 -7.89 1.52
C ALA A 41 -20.31 -8.75 1.12
N LEU A 42 -20.05 -9.94 0.57
CA LEU A 42 -21.06 -10.94 0.21
C LEU A 42 -21.44 -11.89 1.37
N SER A 43 -20.70 -11.86 2.50
CA SER A 43 -20.80 -12.82 3.62
C SER A 43 -21.39 -12.22 4.89
N GLU A 44 -22.28 -11.38 4.93
CA GLU A 44 -23.24 -11.07 6.00
C GLU A 44 -22.72 -10.54 7.37
N ASP A 45 -21.42 -10.40 7.66
CA ASP A 45 -20.97 -9.77 8.93
C ASP A 45 -20.48 -8.31 8.73
N PRO A 46 -21.36 -7.31 9.07
CA PRO A 46 -21.05 -5.90 8.89
C PRO A 46 -19.85 -5.41 9.72
N HIS A 47 -19.62 -6.03 10.89
CA HIS A 47 -18.51 -5.63 11.77
C HIS A 47 -17.15 -6.08 11.21
N VAL A 48 -17.10 -7.28 10.65
CA VAL A 48 -15.90 -7.79 9.97
C VAL A 48 -15.62 -6.94 8.75
N LEU A 49 -16.63 -6.65 7.92
CA LEU A 49 -16.48 -5.79 6.76
C LEU A 49 -15.95 -4.40 7.13
N ALA A 50 -16.55 -3.74 8.13
CA ALA A 50 -16.13 -2.40 8.56
C ALA A 50 -14.68 -2.39 9.08
N THR A 51 -14.27 -3.43 9.79
CA THR A 51 -12.90 -3.56 10.31
C THR A 51 -11.90 -3.75 9.17
N ARG A 52 -12.17 -4.66 8.24
CA ARG A 52 -11.30 -4.93 7.09
C ARG A 52 -11.22 -3.75 6.12
N TRP A 53 -12.36 -3.06 5.93
CA TRP A 53 -12.38 -1.84 5.15
C TRP A 53 -11.47 -0.77 5.74
N ARG A 54 -11.56 -0.50 7.04
CA ARG A 54 -10.71 0.49 7.70
C ARG A 54 -9.23 0.17 7.55
N GLU A 55 -8.85 -1.10 7.73
CA GLU A 55 -7.48 -1.56 7.56
C GLU A 55 -6.96 -1.31 6.13
N LEU A 56 -7.79 -1.57 5.11
CA LEU A 56 -7.43 -1.32 3.72
C LEU A 56 -7.36 0.17 3.40
N ASP A 57 -8.35 0.95 3.83
CA ASP A 57 -8.41 2.41 3.61
C ASP A 57 -7.18 3.11 4.20
N GLU A 58 -6.84 2.80 5.46
CA GLU A 58 -5.63 3.31 6.12
C GLU A 58 -4.36 2.92 5.33
N ALA A 59 -4.25 1.67 4.92
CA ALA A 59 -3.08 1.18 4.20
C ALA A 59 -2.88 1.85 2.84
N LEU A 60 -3.96 2.08 2.08
CA LEU A 60 -3.90 2.76 0.79
C LEU A 60 -3.54 4.24 0.95
N ARG A 61 -4.13 4.93 1.95
CA ARG A 61 -3.81 6.33 2.24
C ARG A 61 -2.37 6.51 2.70
N ASP A 62 -1.87 5.63 3.56
CA ASP A 62 -0.47 5.67 4.02
C ASP A 62 0.51 5.40 2.89
N HIS A 63 0.16 4.50 1.96
CA HIS A 63 0.96 4.22 0.77
C HIS A 63 1.08 5.47 -0.10
N MET A 64 -0.03 6.06 -0.53
CA MET A 64 -0.04 7.28 -1.33
C MET A 64 0.65 8.46 -0.63
N ALA A 65 0.43 8.62 0.69
CA ALA A 65 1.08 9.67 1.47
C ALA A 65 2.61 9.48 1.54
N ALA A 66 3.09 8.24 1.65
CA ALA A 66 4.52 7.96 1.65
C ALA A 66 5.19 8.35 0.32
N GLU A 67 4.52 8.14 -0.80
CA GLU A 67 5.02 8.53 -2.12
C GLU A 67 4.97 10.04 -2.32
N GLU A 68 3.87 10.69 -1.92
CA GLU A 68 3.71 12.14 -1.98
C GLU A 68 4.76 12.87 -1.14
N ASP A 69 5.17 12.30 -0.02
CA ASP A 69 6.19 12.90 0.86
C ASP A 69 7.62 12.60 0.42
N LEU A 70 7.90 11.41 -0.08
CA LEU A 70 9.26 10.91 -0.23
C LEU A 70 9.75 10.77 -1.68
N ILE A 71 8.85 10.59 -2.65
CA ILE A 71 9.22 10.36 -4.06
C ILE A 71 8.76 11.49 -4.94
N ILE A 72 7.47 11.81 -4.92
CA ILE A 72 6.83 12.72 -5.87
C ILE A 72 7.46 14.11 -5.87
N PRO A 73 7.90 14.72 -4.74
CA PRO A 73 8.53 16.04 -4.79
C PRO A 73 9.82 16.06 -5.59
N ALA A 74 10.65 15.00 -5.50
CA ALA A 74 11.87 14.89 -6.30
C ALA A 74 11.56 14.49 -7.75
N TYR A 75 10.56 13.64 -7.97
CA TYR A 75 10.10 13.21 -9.29
C TYR A 75 9.56 14.39 -10.10
N GLN A 76 8.83 15.29 -9.47
CA GLN A 76 8.27 16.49 -10.10
C GLN A 76 9.34 17.43 -10.68
N LEU A 77 10.54 17.44 -10.13
CA LEU A 77 11.62 18.29 -10.65
C LEU A 77 12.13 17.82 -12.04
N SER A 78 12.00 16.53 -12.34
CA SER A 78 12.43 15.94 -13.62
C SER A 78 11.29 15.56 -14.55
N GLU A 79 10.15 15.16 -14.00
CA GLU A 79 9.00 14.64 -14.71
C GLU A 79 7.68 15.30 -14.21
N PRO A 80 7.51 16.62 -14.40
CA PRO A 80 6.42 17.37 -13.77
C PRO A 80 5.02 16.89 -14.20
N GLU A 81 4.82 16.58 -15.46
CA GLU A 81 3.52 16.11 -15.99
C GLU A 81 3.14 14.75 -15.38
N GLN A 82 4.08 13.81 -15.30
CA GLN A 82 3.84 12.50 -14.72
C GLN A 82 3.58 12.57 -13.21
N ALA A 83 4.27 13.47 -12.51
CA ALA A 83 4.03 13.71 -11.08
C ALA A 83 2.64 14.29 -10.82
N ASP A 84 2.15 15.19 -11.66
CA ASP A 84 0.81 15.76 -11.55
C ASP A 84 -0.28 14.74 -11.90
N GLU A 85 -0.02 13.85 -12.87
CA GLU A 85 -0.91 12.72 -13.17
C GLU A 85 -1.05 11.78 -11.96
N LEU A 86 0.06 11.39 -11.31
CA LEU A 86 0.05 10.56 -10.12
C LEU A 86 -0.75 11.19 -8.98
N ARG A 87 -0.54 12.50 -8.70
CA ARG A 87 -1.34 13.21 -7.69
C ARG A 87 -2.83 13.22 -8.02
N THR A 88 -3.17 13.36 -9.31
CA THR A 88 -4.56 13.31 -9.77
C THR A 88 -5.16 11.93 -9.56
N GLU A 89 -4.41 10.88 -9.83
CA GLU A 89 -4.83 9.49 -9.57
C GLU A 89 -5.02 9.25 -8.07
N HIS A 90 -4.08 9.69 -7.22
CA HIS A 90 -4.22 9.61 -5.76
C HIS A 90 -5.49 10.31 -5.27
N ALA A 91 -5.78 11.52 -5.79
CA ALA A 91 -7.00 12.25 -5.42
C ALA A 91 -8.26 11.48 -5.82
N ARG A 92 -8.28 10.85 -7.02
CA ARG A 92 -9.41 10.03 -7.48
C ARG A 92 -9.59 8.79 -6.62
N ILE A 93 -8.49 8.09 -6.29
CA ILE A 93 -8.53 6.91 -5.41
C ILE A 93 -9.07 7.30 -4.04
N ARG A 94 -8.57 8.39 -3.42
CA ARG A 94 -9.08 8.88 -2.13
C ARG A 94 -10.57 9.22 -2.17
N GLY A 95 -11.04 9.89 -3.22
CA GLY A 95 -12.45 10.18 -3.39
C GLY A 95 -13.30 8.90 -3.44
N HIS A 96 -12.82 7.89 -4.15
CA HIS A 96 -13.51 6.60 -4.24
C HIS A 96 -13.49 5.82 -2.93
N LEU A 97 -12.37 5.89 -2.17
CA LEU A 97 -12.28 5.34 -0.82
C LEU A 97 -13.28 6.00 0.13
N ASP A 98 -13.47 7.33 0.04
CA ASP A 98 -14.45 8.06 0.85
C ASP A 98 -15.88 7.59 0.55
N GLU A 99 -16.24 7.42 -0.72
CA GLU A 99 -17.55 6.90 -1.16
C GLU A 99 -17.79 5.49 -0.63
N ILE A 100 -16.83 4.57 -0.79
CA ILE A 100 -16.95 3.20 -0.27
C ILE A 100 -17.05 3.22 1.25
N GLY A 101 -16.32 4.08 1.95
CA GLY A 101 -16.42 4.23 3.40
C GLY A 101 -17.83 4.65 3.86
N VAL A 102 -18.54 5.46 3.07
CA VAL A 102 -19.96 5.77 3.33
C VAL A 102 -20.83 4.53 3.15
N ASP A 103 -20.64 3.80 2.06
CA ASP A 103 -21.43 2.60 1.76
C ASP A 103 -21.22 1.49 2.79
N VAL A 104 -19.98 1.28 3.25
CA VAL A 104 -19.66 0.32 4.31
C VAL A 104 -20.42 0.66 5.60
N ARG A 105 -20.43 1.94 6.00
CA ARG A 105 -21.16 2.38 7.18
C ARG A 105 -22.69 2.28 7.01
N GLY A 106 -23.16 2.49 5.79
CA GLY A 106 -24.59 2.39 5.44
C GLY A 106 -25.08 0.98 5.13
N HIS A 107 -24.20 -0.02 5.12
CA HIS A 107 -24.49 -1.39 4.67
C HIS A 107 -25.04 -1.45 3.24
N THR A 108 -24.56 -0.57 2.36
CA THR A 108 -25.00 -0.41 0.97
C THR A 108 -23.89 -0.68 -0.05
N LEU A 109 -22.77 -1.24 0.40
CA LEU A 109 -21.64 -1.52 -0.49
C LEU A 109 -22.03 -2.50 -1.59
N ASP A 110 -21.81 -2.10 -2.83
CA ASP A 110 -22.07 -2.92 -4.01
C ASP A 110 -20.78 -3.37 -4.72
N ALA A 111 -20.90 -4.44 -5.50
CA ALA A 111 -19.78 -5.01 -6.26
C ALA A 111 -19.24 -4.05 -7.33
N THR A 112 -20.05 -3.15 -7.86
CA THR A 112 -19.66 -2.21 -8.92
C THR A 112 -18.66 -1.19 -8.40
N ARG A 113 -18.86 -0.68 -7.19
CA ARG A 113 -17.94 0.24 -6.55
C ARG A 113 -16.59 -0.42 -6.23
N MET A 114 -16.63 -1.66 -5.74
CA MET A 114 -15.41 -2.42 -5.51
C MET A 114 -14.67 -2.72 -6.81
N ALA A 115 -15.37 -3.11 -7.88
CA ALA A 115 -14.76 -3.31 -9.19
C ALA A 115 -14.09 -2.03 -9.71
N ARG A 116 -14.74 -0.87 -9.52
CA ARG A 116 -14.17 0.42 -9.90
C ARG A 116 -12.90 0.76 -9.12
N LEU A 117 -12.86 0.45 -7.82
CA LEU A 117 -11.63 0.62 -7.02
C LEU A 117 -10.50 -0.25 -7.57
N VAL A 118 -10.79 -1.51 -7.91
CA VAL A 118 -9.80 -2.43 -8.51
C VAL A 118 -9.22 -1.84 -9.80
N GLU A 119 -10.07 -1.35 -10.70
CA GLU A 119 -9.63 -0.73 -11.96
C GLU A 119 -8.72 0.50 -11.72
N LEU A 120 -9.10 1.37 -10.79
CA LEU A 120 -8.32 2.56 -10.44
C LEU A 120 -6.94 2.18 -9.90
N LEU A 121 -6.91 1.21 -8.98
CA LEU A 121 -5.66 0.73 -8.38
C LEU A 121 -4.77 0.06 -9.41
N GLN A 122 -5.29 -0.80 -10.28
CA GLN A 122 -4.51 -1.48 -11.32
C GLN A 122 -3.88 -0.49 -12.30
N ALA A 123 -4.63 0.53 -12.74
CA ALA A 123 -4.11 1.54 -13.65
C ALA A 123 -3.00 2.39 -12.98
N HIS A 124 -3.21 2.73 -11.72
CA HIS A 124 -2.26 3.49 -10.91
C HIS A 124 -0.97 2.69 -10.64
N GLU A 125 -1.08 1.46 -10.14
CA GLU A 125 0.05 0.55 -9.90
C GLU A 125 0.87 0.31 -11.18
N GLN A 126 0.20 0.13 -12.33
CA GLN A 126 0.87 -0.02 -13.62
C GLN A 126 1.72 1.21 -13.97
N ARG A 127 1.22 2.41 -13.70
CA ARG A 127 1.98 3.66 -13.93
C ARG A 127 3.20 3.73 -13.00
N GLU A 128 3.04 3.44 -11.72
CA GLU A 128 4.13 3.45 -10.76
C GLU A 128 5.21 2.44 -11.09
N ASP A 129 4.83 1.21 -11.43
CA ASP A 129 5.75 0.13 -11.77
C ASP A 129 6.55 0.41 -13.06
N THR A 130 5.97 1.16 -13.98
CA THR A 130 6.63 1.49 -15.27
C THR A 130 7.38 2.81 -15.26
N SER A 131 7.03 3.77 -14.40
CA SER A 131 7.63 5.11 -14.39
C SER A 131 8.23 5.49 -13.04
N LEU A 132 7.42 5.60 -11.97
CA LEU A 132 7.82 6.18 -10.68
C LEU A 132 8.90 5.37 -9.97
N TYR A 133 8.67 4.07 -9.76
CA TYR A 133 9.62 3.23 -9.02
C TYR A 133 10.92 2.96 -9.78
N PRO A 134 10.93 2.75 -11.11
CA PRO A 134 12.17 2.70 -11.88
C PRO A 134 12.98 4.00 -11.80
N TRP A 135 12.30 5.16 -11.80
CA TRP A 135 12.96 6.45 -11.63
C TRP A 135 13.50 6.59 -10.20
N ALA A 136 12.71 6.29 -9.18
CA ALA A 136 13.10 6.37 -7.78
C ALA A 136 14.31 5.47 -7.46
N GLU A 137 14.37 4.27 -8.03
CA GLU A 137 15.49 3.35 -7.85
C GLU A 137 16.82 3.91 -8.39
N ARG A 138 16.76 4.67 -9.49
CA ARG A 138 17.94 5.28 -10.11
C ARG A 138 18.36 6.60 -9.47
N ASN A 139 17.40 7.40 -8.98
CA ASN A 139 17.62 8.81 -8.66
C ASN A 139 17.55 9.13 -7.16
N LEU A 140 16.82 8.35 -6.36
CA LEU A 140 16.68 8.65 -4.93
C LEU A 140 17.87 8.14 -4.10
N PRO A 141 18.30 8.92 -3.08
CA PRO A 141 19.27 8.47 -2.10
C PRO A 141 18.82 7.19 -1.38
N LEU A 142 19.78 6.34 -1.00
CA LEU A 142 19.48 5.09 -0.30
C LEU A 142 18.71 5.31 1.01
N VAL A 143 18.99 6.42 1.71
CA VAL A 143 18.28 6.79 2.95
C VAL A 143 16.80 7.02 2.70
N THR A 144 16.44 7.77 1.66
CA THR A 144 15.04 8.03 1.28
C THR A 144 14.32 6.75 0.88
N ARG A 145 14.97 5.89 0.10
CA ARG A 145 14.41 4.57 -0.25
C ARG A 145 14.16 3.71 0.98
N ARG A 146 15.03 3.74 1.99
CA ARG A 146 14.85 3.03 3.26
C ARG A 146 13.70 3.60 4.09
N GLN A 147 13.52 4.91 4.10
CA GLN A 147 12.39 5.57 4.77
C GLN A 147 11.06 5.17 4.12
N LEU A 148 10.99 5.15 2.80
CA LEU A 148 9.84 4.67 2.05
C LEU A 148 9.50 3.22 2.43
N PHE A 149 10.50 2.32 2.41
CA PHE A 149 10.32 0.93 2.84
C PHE A 149 9.77 0.83 4.27
N ALA A 150 10.28 1.63 5.19
CA ALA A 150 9.84 1.59 6.58
C ALA A 150 8.37 2.01 6.74
N ARG A 151 7.94 3.06 6.04
CA ARG A 151 6.55 3.55 6.07
C ARG A 151 5.59 2.53 5.45
N ILE A 152 5.87 2.08 4.25
CA ILE A 152 4.99 1.13 3.54
C ILE A 152 4.94 -0.25 4.23
N SER A 153 6.03 -0.70 4.89
CA SER A 153 6.09 -2.01 5.56
C SER A 153 5.30 -2.09 6.87
N HIS A 154 4.90 -0.97 7.44
CA HIS A 154 4.27 -0.96 8.76
C HIS A 154 2.96 -1.76 8.79
N TRP A 155 2.18 -1.69 7.74
CA TRP A 155 0.90 -2.38 7.63
C TRP A 155 1.02 -3.91 7.58
N LEU A 156 2.08 -4.45 6.94
CA LEU A 156 2.31 -5.90 6.83
C LEU A 156 2.48 -6.59 8.18
N ARG A 157 3.10 -5.91 9.14
CA ARG A 157 3.37 -6.46 10.46
C ARG A 157 2.09 -6.66 11.30
N GLY A 158 1.08 -5.82 11.10
CA GLY A 158 -0.21 -5.94 11.80
C GLY A 158 -1.03 -7.16 11.35
N ARG A 159 -1.00 -7.52 10.07
CA ARG A 159 -1.75 -8.69 9.54
C ARG A 159 -1.14 -10.03 9.91
N THR A 160 0.17 -10.12 10.02
CA THR A 160 0.86 -11.37 10.39
C THR A 160 0.56 -11.79 11.83
N THR A 161 0.42 -10.82 12.74
CA THR A 161 0.08 -11.07 14.15
C THR A 161 -1.39 -11.44 14.34
N ALA A 162 -2.31 -10.85 13.58
CA ALA A 162 -3.74 -11.18 13.65
C ALA A 162 -4.05 -12.60 13.11
N ARG A 163 -3.29 -13.08 12.12
CA ARG A 163 -3.48 -14.42 11.54
C ARG A 163 -2.90 -15.53 12.41
N ALA A 164 -1.91 -15.23 13.24
CA ALA A 164 -1.31 -16.19 14.18
C ALA A 164 -2.20 -16.44 15.41
N SER A 165 -3.06 -15.47 15.80
CA SER A 165 -3.95 -15.59 16.95
C SER A 165 -5.30 -16.26 16.65
N SER A 166 -5.64 -16.51 15.38
CA SER A 166 -6.89 -17.19 14.98
C SER A 166 -6.72 -18.67 14.59
N SER A 167 -5.52 -19.25 14.81
CA SER A 167 -5.25 -20.65 14.48
C SER A 167 -5.15 -21.57 15.71
N ASP A 168 -5.53 -21.09 16.89
CA ASP A 168 -5.40 -21.81 18.16
C ASP A 168 -6.75 -21.86 18.94
N ASP A 169 -7.84 -22.26 18.22
CA ASP A 169 -9.10 -22.67 18.85
C ASP A 169 -9.69 -23.89 18.16
#